data_9f9faaaaba3fe98c3fae63cec9c56e79
#
_entry.id   9f9faaaaba3fe98c3fae63cec9c56e79
#
_cell.length_a   1.000
_cell.length_b   1.000
_cell.length_c   1.000
_cell.angle_alpha   90.00
_cell.angle_beta   90.00
_cell.angle_gamma   90.00
#
_symmetry.space_group_name_H-M   'P 1'
#
loop_
_entity.id
_entity.type
_entity.pdbx_description
1 polymer ?
#
loop_
_entity_poly.entity_id
_entity_poly.type
_entity_poly.pdbx_seq_one_letter_code
_entity_poly.pdbx_strand_id
1 'polypeptide(L)'
;MRKKEKGDNMPEHLLVTIGKARFSDSERHLIPFVNDIEQDKFLNDIENTPHAFVLACLMDRQVKAERAWSIPFRIKEIIGSFKVDDLASVSLEEYKNIFNRNAFHRFNDTMAEVFYSAVQDIKVKYHGDASRIWSNNSSSAKVVYEFLQFKGSGKK
;
A
#
# COMPACT_ATOMS: atom_id res chain seq x y z
N MET A 1 49.76 1.10 -29.16
CA MET A 1 48.66 1.99 -28.67
C MET A 1 47.35 1.18 -28.69
N ARG A 2 46.88 0.76 -27.53
CA ARG A 2 45.56 0.11 -27.41
C ARG A 2 44.48 1.19 -27.31
N LYS A 3 43.59 1.25 -28.31
CA LYS A 3 42.35 2.04 -28.23
C LYS A 3 41.49 1.47 -27.11
N LYS A 4 41.22 2.27 -26.07
CA LYS A 4 40.16 2.00 -25.11
C LYS A 4 38.81 2.10 -25.84
N GLU A 5 38.13 0.98 -25.99
CA GLU A 5 36.73 0.98 -26.35
C GLU A 5 35.95 1.70 -25.25
N LYS A 6 35.30 2.79 -25.62
CA LYS A 6 34.32 3.47 -24.77
C LYS A 6 33.16 2.49 -24.56
N GLY A 7 32.99 2.02 -23.33
CA GLY A 7 31.78 1.32 -22.94
C GLY A 7 30.56 2.16 -23.31
N ASP A 8 29.61 1.52 -23.99
CA ASP A 8 28.29 2.06 -24.28
C ASP A 8 27.62 2.42 -22.96
N ASN A 9 27.76 3.67 -22.52
CA ASN A 9 26.85 4.27 -21.57
C ASN A 9 25.50 4.37 -22.28
N MET A 10 24.59 3.47 -21.91
CA MET A 10 23.20 3.62 -22.29
C MET A 10 22.76 5.02 -21.85
N PRO A 11 22.38 5.91 -22.77
CA PRO A 11 22.26 7.31 -22.44
C PRO A 11 21.16 7.49 -21.39
N GLU A 12 21.46 8.21 -20.30
CA GLU A 12 20.46 8.67 -19.30
C GLU A 12 19.19 9.18 -19.96
N HIS A 13 19.33 9.76 -21.12
CA HIS A 13 18.28 10.22 -22.01
C HIS A 13 17.26 9.14 -22.41
N LEU A 14 17.68 7.87 -22.59
CA LEU A 14 16.77 6.79 -22.98
C LEU A 14 15.89 6.36 -21.81
N LEU A 15 16.47 6.24 -20.61
CA LEU A 15 15.70 5.90 -19.39
C LEU A 15 14.70 6.99 -19.03
N VAL A 16 15.10 8.25 -19.15
CA VAL A 16 14.21 9.41 -18.93
C VAL A 16 13.09 9.43 -19.96
N THR A 17 13.39 9.16 -21.23
CA THR A 17 12.39 9.12 -22.30
C THR A 17 11.38 7.99 -22.11
N ILE A 18 11.86 6.79 -21.76
CA ILE A 18 10.99 5.63 -21.44
C ILE A 18 10.14 5.92 -20.22
N GLY A 19 10.74 6.51 -19.18
CA GLY A 19 10.03 6.90 -17.95
C GLY A 19 8.92 7.92 -18.23
N LYS A 20 9.22 8.96 -19.02
CA LYS A 20 8.22 9.96 -19.43
C LYS A 20 7.11 9.35 -20.29
N ALA A 21 7.43 8.48 -21.24
CA ALA A 21 6.45 7.80 -22.05
C ALA A 21 5.51 6.93 -21.20
N ARG A 22 6.04 6.16 -20.26
CA ARG A 22 5.23 5.36 -19.32
C ARG A 22 4.39 6.22 -18.38
N PHE A 23 4.90 7.36 -17.96
CA PHE A 23 4.18 8.28 -17.09
C PHE A 23 3.06 9.03 -17.82
N SER A 24 3.24 9.29 -19.12
CA SER A 24 2.26 9.97 -19.99
C SER A 24 1.25 9.02 -20.60
N ASP A 25 1.44 7.70 -20.47
CA ASP A 25 0.51 6.71 -20.95
C ASP A 25 -0.79 6.82 -20.14
N SER A 26 -1.87 7.25 -20.80
CA SER A 26 -3.18 7.42 -20.17
C SER A 26 -3.84 6.08 -19.79
N GLU A 27 -3.38 4.99 -20.35
CA GLU A 27 -3.71 3.63 -19.92
C GLU A 27 -2.75 3.21 -18.80
N ARG A 28 -3.04 3.66 -17.58
CA ARG A 28 -2.39 3.10 -16.40
C ARG A 28 -2.69 1.61 -16.35
N HIS A 29 -1.73 0.80 -16.74
CA HIS A 29 -1.86 -0.64 -16.60
C HIS A 29 -2.08 -0.98 -15.14
N LEU A 30 -3.11 -1.79 -14.90
CA LEU A 30 -3.40 -2.31 -13.56
C LEU A 30 -2.15 -3.01 -13.02
N ILE A 31 -1.69 -2.64 -11.84
CA ILE A 31 -0.59 -3.33 -11.18
C ILE A 31 -1.16 -4.63 -10.59
N PRO A 32 -0.65 -5.80 -10.98
CA PRO A 32 -1.15 -7.09 -10.50
C PRO A 32 -0.55 -7.41 -9.12
N PHE A 33 -1.07 -6.83 -8.06
CA PHE A 33 -0.60 -7.07 -6.68
C PHE A 33 -0.92 -8.48 -6.20
N VAL A 34 -2.09 -9.00 -6.57
CA VAL A 34 -2.64 -10.28 -6.08
C VAL A 34 -2.88 -11.26 -7.23
N ASN A 35 -2.83 -10.80 -8.48
CA ASN A 35 -3.24 -11.52 -9.68
C ASN A 35 -4.73 -11.92 -9.69
N ASP A 36 -5.56 -11.09 -9.07
CA ASP A 36 -7.01 -11.15 -9.08
C ASP A 36 -7.58 -9.80 -9.53
N ILE A 37 -8.39 -9.80 -10.58
CA ILE A 37 -8.82 -8.57 -11.26
C ILE A 37 -9.61 -7.63 -10.31
N GLU A 38 -10.49 -8.17 -9.47
CA GLU A 38 -11.29 -7.35 -8.57
C GLU A 38 -10.45 -6.75 -7.45
N GLN A 39 -9.59 -7.56 -6.85
CA GLN A 39 -8.68 -7.11 -5.79
C GLN A 39 -7.66 -6.13 -6.34
N ASP A 40 -7.10 -6.39 -7.52
CA ASP A 40 -6.12 -5.51 -8.14
C ASP A 40 -6.75 -4.16 -8.51
N LYS A 41 -7.97 -4.13 -9.04
CA LYS A 41 -8.72 -2.88 -9.25
C LYS A 41 -8.93 -2.09 -7.97
N PHE A 42 -9.32 -2.76 -6.91
CA PHE A 42 -9.52 -2.15 -5.60
C PHE A 42 -8.23 -1.54 -5.04
N LEU A 43 -7.10 -2.23 -5.15
CA LEU A 43 -5.80 -1.76 -4.66
C LEU A 43 -5.20 -0.65 -5.53
N ASN A 44 -5.51 -0.62 -6.83
CA ASN A 44 -5.06 0.43 -7.75
C ASN A 44 -5.93 1.70 -7.69
N ASP A 45 -7.09 1.67 -7.06
CA ASP A 45 -7.99 2.81 -6.94
C ASP A 45 -7.54 3.77 -5.82
N ILE A 46 -6.39 4.38 -6.02
CA ILE A 46 -5.80 5.33 -5.05
C ILE A 46 -6.54 6.67 -4.96
N GLU A 47 -7.47 6.93 -5.86
CA GLU A 47 -8.30 8.14 -5.84
C GLU A 47 -9.48 7.99 -4.89
N ASN A 48 -10.17 6.85 -4.92
CA ASN A 48 -11.36 6.61 -4.11
C ASN A 48 -11.07 5.82 -2.83
N THR A 49 -10.09 4.91 -2.87
CA THR A 49 -9.72 4.07 -1.73
C THR A 49 -8.21 4.08 -1.43
N PRO A 50 -7.60 5.27 -1.25
CA PRO A 50 -6.14 5.38 -1.03
C PRO A 50 -5.65 4.59 0.17
N HIS A 51 -6.47 4.44 1.20
CA HIS A 51 -6.16 3.68 2.40
C HIS A 51 -6.04 2.17 2.18
N ALA A 52 -6.65 1.62 1.12
CA ALA A 52 -6.48 0.21 0.77
C ALA A 52 -5.02 -0.11 0.44
N PHE A 53 -4.38 0.74 -0.35
CA PHE A 53 -2.96 0.63 -0.68
C PHE A 53 -2.06 0.75 0.56
N VAL A 54 -2.30 1.75 1.41
CA VAL A 54 -1.52 1.97 2.64
C VAL A 54 -1.62 0.76 3.57
N LEU A 55 -2.84 0.27 3.80
CA LEU A 55 -3.07 -0.88 4.67
C LEU A 55 -2.45 -2.15 4.12
N ALA A 56 -2.50 -2.38 2.80
CA ALA A 56 -1.84 -3.51 2.16
C ALA A 56 -0.31 -3.47 2.34
N CYS A 57 0.31 -2.31 2.14
CA CYS A 57 1.75 -2.12 2.38
C CYS A 57 2.16 -2.48 3.81
N LEU A 58 1.33 -2.13 4.81
CA LEU A 58 1.62 -2.42 6.22
C LEU A 58 1.48 -3.91 6.55
N MET A 59 0.64 -4.63 5.80
CA MET A 59 0.45 -6.08 5.98
C MET A 59 1.57 -6.91 5.35
N ASP A 60 2.35 -6.34 4.42
CA ASP A 60 3.38 -7.05 3.67
C ASP A 60 4.64 -7.29 4.51
N ARG A 61 4.55 -8.26 5.41
CA ARG A 61 5.63 -8.63 6.35
C ARG A 61 5.71 -10.13 6.56
N GLN A 62 6.82 -10.74 6.14
CA GLN A 62 7.15 -12.16 6.39
C GLN A 62 6.07 -13.17 5.96
N VAL A 63 5.27 -12.80 4.98
CA VAL A 63 4.29 -13.65 4.31
C VAL A 63 4.40 -13.41 2.80
N LYS A 64 3.78 -14.27 2.00
CA LYS A 64 3.72 -14.05 0.54
C LYS A 64 2.98 -12.74 0.25
N ALA A 65 3.51 -11.96 -0.69
CA ALA A 65 2.95 -10.66 -1.05
C ALA A 65 1.47 -10.74 -1.41
N GLU A 66 1.08 -11.69 -2.26
CA GLU A 66 -0.31 -11.87 -2.68
C GLU A 66 -1.25 -12.09 -1.48
N ARG A 67 -0.79 -12.79 -0.46
CA ARG A 67 -1.57 -13.01 0.77
C ARG A 67 -1.73 -11.72 1.56
N ALA A 68 -0.64 -10.98 1.76
CA ALA A 68 -0.64 -9.72 2.49
C ALA A 68 -1.51 -8.66 1.80
N TRP A 69 -1.34 -8.52 0.49
CA TRP A 69 -2.04 -7.52 -0.30
C TRP A 69 -3.53 -7.82 -0.48
N SER A 70 -3.97 -9.06 -0.31
CA SER A 70 -5.39 -9.44 -0.33
C SER A 70 -6.15 -9.09 0.96
N ILE A 71 -5.44 -8.82 2.06
CA ILE A 71 -6.08 -8.62 3.38
C ILE A 71 -7.10 -7.46 3.37
N PRO A 72 -6.80 -6.25 2.87
CA PRO A 72 -7.76 -5.15 2.84
C PRO A 72 -9.05 -5.51 2.11
N PHE A 73 -8.96 -6.17 0.95
CA PHE A 73 -10.14 -6.58 0.19
C PHE A 73 -11.00 -7.59 0.97
N ARG A 74 -10.37 -8.58 1.58
CA ARG A 74 -11.06 -9.57 2.40
C ARG A 74 -11.73 -8.95 3.62
N ILE A 75 -11.11 -7.95 4.25
CA ILE A 75 -11.73 -7.19 5.34
C ILE A 75 -12.94 -6.41 4.84
N LYS A 76 -12.86 -5.78 3.66
CA LYS A 76 -14.00 -5.12 3.01
C LYS A 76 -15.18 -6.08 2.85
N GLU A 77 -14.94 -7.31 2.38
CA GLU A 77 -15.99 -8.32 2.21
C GLU A 77 -16.64 -8.71 3.54
N ILE A 78 -15.85 -8.87 4.61
CA ILE A 78 -16.33 -9.29 5.93
C ILE A 78 -17.14 -8.17 6.59
N ILE A 79 -16.65 -6.93 6.54
CA ILE A 79 -17.29 -5.77 7.17
C ILE A 79 -18.46 -5.25 6.32
N GLY A 80 -18.42 -5.46 5.00
CA GLY A 80 -19.40 -4.95 4.04
C GLY A 80 -19.20 -3.48 3.66
N SER A 81 -18.13 -2.86 4.14
CA SER A 81 -17.74 -1.48 3.83
C SER A 81 -16.23 -1.32 3.91
N PHE A 82 -15.69 -0.34 3.20
CA PHE A 82 -14.28 0.05 3.31
C PHE A 82 -14.12 1.56 3.54
N LYS A 83 -15.16 2.24 3.99
CA LYS A 83 -15.06 3.63 4.43
C LYS A 83 -14.23 3.72 5.72
N VAL A 84 -13.38 4.71 5.83
CA VAL A 84 -12.49 4.88 6.99
C VAL A 84 -13.28 4.95 8.29
N ASP A 85 -14.44 5.62 8.31
CA ASP A 85 -15.27 5.72 9.50
C ASP A 85 -15.82 4.37 9.93
N ASP A 86 -16.26 3.54 8.99
CA ASP A 86 -16.76 2.19 9.28
C ASP A 86 -15.64 1.29 9.79
N LEU A 87 -14.47 1.34 9.15
CA LEU A 87 -13.28 0.60 9.60
C LEU A 87 -12.82 1.05 10.99
N ALA A 88 -12.87 2.35 11.28
CA ALA A 88 -12.46 2.91 12.56
C ALA A 88 -13.44 2.60 13.70
N SER A 89 -14.68 2.26 13.39
CA SER A 89 -15.69 1.86 14.37
C SER A 89 -15.53 0.41 14.85
N VAL A 90 -14.78 -0.42 14.10
CA VAL A 90 -14.50 -1.80 14.49
C VAL A 90 -13.49 -1.81 15.63
N SER A 91 -13.76 -2.57 16.70
CA SER A 91 -12.85 -2.67 17.84
C SER A 91 -11.60 -3.48 17.50
N LEU A 92 -10.53 -3.23 18.28
CA LEU A 92 -9.30 -4.03 18.16
C LEU A 92 -9.56 -5.53 18.37
N GLU A 93 -10.41 -5.86 19.33
CA GLU A 93 -10.76 -7.26 19.63
C GLU A 93 -11.46 -7.93 18.44
N GLU A 94 -12.37 -7.20 17.79
CA GLU A 94 -13.03 -7.73 16.60
C GLU A 94 -12.06 -7.89 15.43
N TYR A 95 -11.11 -6.97 15.23
CA TYR A 95 -10.04 -7.18 14.24
C TYR A 95 -9.20 -8.42 14.56
N LYS A 96 -8.83 -8.65 15.81
CA LYS A 96 -8.11 -9.87 16.23
C LYS A 96 -8.92 -11.12 15.89
N ASN A 97 -10.23 -11.11 16.17
CA ASN A 97 -11.12 -12.19 15.82
C ASN A 97 -11.19 -12.44 14.31
N ILE A 98 -11.32 -11.39 13.52
CA ILE A 98 -11.35 -11.48 12.04
C ILE A 98 -10.04 -12.08 11.51
N PHE A 99 -8.90 -11.58 11.97
CA PHE A 99 -7.59 -12.07 11.54
C PHE A 99 -7.37 -13.55 11.91
N ASN A 100 -7.74 -13.95 13.12
CA ASN A 100 -7.57 -15.32 13.59
C ASN A 100 -8.52 -16.30 12.91
N ARG A 101 -9.81 -15.97 12.78
CA ARG A 101 -10.80 -16.84 12.12
C ARG A 101 -10.48 -17.10 10.65
N ASN A 102 -9.90 -16.12 9.98
CA ASN A 102 -9.57 -16.19 8.56
C ASN A 102 -8.11 -16.57 8.30
N ALA A 103 -7.31 -16.72 9.33
CA ALA A 103 -5.87 -16.97 9.23
C ALA A 103 -5.19 -16.02 8.23
N PHE A 104 -5.44 -14.72 8.34
CA PHE A 104 -4.99 -13.71 7.38
C PHE A 104 -3.48 -13.60 7.32
N HIS A 105 -2.82 -13.72 8.45
CA HIS A 105 -1.39 -13.50 8.57
C HIS A 105 -0.73 -14.56 9.46
N ARG A 106 0.59 -14.69 9.37
CA ARG A 106 1.37 -15.55 10.28
C ARG A 106 1.30 -15.05 11.73
N PHE A 107 1.22 -13.73 11.90
CA PHE A 107 1.16 -13.05 13.20
C PHE A 107 -0.18 -12.31 13.33
N ASN A 108 -1.28 -13.05 13.40
CA ASN A 108 -2.63 -12.48 13.32
C ASN A 108 -2.89 -11.38 14.34
N ASP A 109 -2.60 -11.59 15.63
CA ASP A 109 -2.88 -10.60 16.67
C ASP A 109 -2.06 -9.32 16.48
N THR A 110 -0.76 -9.47 16.22
CA THR A 110 0.14 -8.33 15.98
C THR A 110 -0.29 -7.55 14.74
N MET A 111 -0.65 -8.24 13.67
CA MET A 111 -1.03 -7.58 12.42
C MET A 111 -2.42 -6.98 12.49
N ALA A 112 -3.33 -7.55 13.27
CA ALA A 112 -4.62 -6.92 13.61
C ALA A 112 -4.40 -5.60 14.37
N GLU A 113 -3.46 -5.55 15.32
CA GLU A 113 -3.10 -4.31 16.01
C GLU A 113 -2.49 -3.27 15.07
N VAL A 114 -1.63 -3.69 14.14
CA VAL A 114 -1.06 -2.80 13.10
C VAL A 114 -2.17 -2.24 12.22
N PHE A 115 -3.08 -3.08 11.76
CA PHE A 115 -4.21 -2.68 10.92
C PHE A 115 -5.12 -1.69 11.64
N TYR A 116 -5.55 -2.03 12.86
CA TYR A 116 -6.38 -1.16 13.70
C TYR A 116 -5.72 0.20 13.94
N SER A 117 -4.45 0.20 14.36
CA SER A 117 -3.70 1.42 14.63
C SER A 117 -3.58 2.30 13.37
N ALA A 118 -3.32 1.68 12.21
CA ALA A 118 -3.24 2.40 10.95
C ALA A 118 -4.56 3.05 10.54
N VAL A 119 -5.67 2.34 10.71
CA VAL A 119 -7.02 2.89 10.46
C VAL A 119 -7.29 4.09 11.35
N GLN A 120 -6.98 4.01 12.66
CA GLN A 120 -7.14 5.12 13.57
C GLN A 120 -6.24 6.31 13.19
N ASP A 121 -4.99 6.07 12.81
CA ASP A 121 -4.07 7.10 12.35
C ASP A 121 -4.59 7.77 11.06
N ILE A 122 -5.10 7.01 10.10
CA ILE A 122 -5.69 7.57 8.88
C ILE A 122 -6.89 8.46 9.22
N LYS A 123 -7.75 8.01 10.12
CA LYS A 123 -8.91 8.79 10.55
C LYS A 123 -8.50 10.11 11.22
N VAL A 124 -7.57 10.08 12.15
CA VAL A 124 -7.21 11.23 13.00
C VAL A 124 -6.16 12.12 12.35
N LYS A 125 -5.02 11.57 11.94
CA LYS A 125 -3.88 12.35 11.41
C LYS A 125 -4.10 12.83 9.99
N TYR A 126 -4.77 12.01 9.16
CA TYR A 126 -5.01 12.30 7.75
C TYR A 126 -6.46 12.69 7.46
N HIS A 127 -7.26 12.92 8.50
CA HIS A 127 -8.68 13.33 8.40
C HIS A 127 -9.51 12.39 7.51
N GLY A 128 -9.25 11.10 7.58
CA GLY A 128 -9.92 10.06 6.80
C GLY A 128 -9.46 9.92 5.34
N ASP A 129 -8.46 10.68 4.91
CA ASP A 129 -7.94 10.67 3.54
C ASP A 129 -6.45 10.33 3.52
N ALA A 130 -6.14 9.04 3.29
CA ALA A 130 -4.77 8.54 3.22
C ALA A 130 -3.97 9.12 2.04
N SER A 131 -4.63 9.66 1.00
CA SER A 131 -3.92 10.29 -0.12
C SER A 131 -3.09 11.51 0.31
N ARG A 132 -3.38 12.08 1.47
CA ARG A 132 -2.61 13.19 2.08
C ARG A 132 -1.16 12.82 2.36
N ILE A 133 -0.83 11.51 2.42
CA ILE A 133 0.54 11.04 2.56
C ILE A 133 1.39 11.46 1.37
N TRP A 134 0.84 11.45 0.14
CA TRP A 134 1.57 11.75 -1.09
C TRP A 134 1.02 12.93 -1.89
N SER A 135 -0.13 13.46 -1.54
CA SER A 135 -0.65 14.69 -2.13
C SER A 135 0.15 15.93 -1.68
N ASN A 136 -0.05 17.08 -2.30
CA ASN A 136 0.61 18.34 -1.97
C ASN A 136 2.11 18.41 -2.32
N ASN A 137 2.52 17.86 -3.47
CA ASN A 137 3.90 17.92 -3.97
C ASN A 137 4.94 17.41 -2.95
N SER A 138 4.59 16.40 -2.17
CA SER A 138 5.51 15.77 -1.23
C SER A 138 6.68 15.15 -1.95
N SER A 139 7.90 15.36 -1.46
CA SER A 139 9.07 14.62 -1.96
C SER A 139 8.94 13.14 -1.62
N SER A 140 9.58 12.28 -2.43
CA SER A 140 9.62 10.83 -2.16
C SER A 140 10.11 10.51 -0.74
N ALA A 141 11.12 11.25 -0.26
CA ALA A 141 11.64 11.08 1.09
C ALA A 141 10.59 11.39 2.16
N LYS A 142 9.75 12.41 1.94
CA LYS A 142 8.65 12.74 2.87
C LYS A 142 7.59 11.65 2.85
N VAL A 143 7.22 11.14 1.69
CA VAL A 143 6.26 10.04 1.58
C VAL A 143 6.75 8.81 2.35
N VAL A 144 8.00 8.41 2.16
CA VAL A 144 8.62 7.30 2.91
C VAL A 144 8.59 7.59 4.42
N TYR A 145 8.95 8.81 4.83
CA TYR A 145 8.91 9.21 6.24
C TYR A 145 7.51 9.06 6.84
N GLU A 146 6.46 9.49 6.14
CA GLU A 146 5.07 9.34 6.59
C GLU A 146 4.68 7.86 6.75
N PHE A 147 5.05 7.00 5.79
CA PHE A 147 4.83 5.56 5.93
C PHE A 147 5.54 4.96 7.15
N LEU A 148 6.73 5.44 7.49
CA LEU A 148 7.49 4.98 8.66
C LEU A 148 6.87 5.42 10.00
N GLN A 149 5.92 6.34 10.02
CA GLN A 149 5.22 6.75 11.26
C GLN A 149 4.14 5.75 11.68
N PHE A 150 3.65 4.92 10.77
CA PHE A 150 2.67 3.89 11.13
C PHE A 150 3.29 2.81 12.04
N LYS A 151 2.50 2.34 13.01
CA LYS A 151 2.92 1.22 13.87
C LYS A 151 3.31 0.02 13.00
N GLY A 152 4.46 -0.52 13.28
CA GLY A 152 4.92 -1.72 12.60
C GLY A 152 5.67 -1.49 11.28
N SER A 153 5.82 -0.27 10.78
CA SER A 153 6.48 0.04 9.50
C SER A 153 8.01 0.12 9.54
N GLY A 154 8.67 -0.34 10.57
CA GLY A 154 10.13 -0.51 10.59
C GLY A 154 10.91 0.22 11.68
N LYS A 155 10.33 1.08 12.49
CA LYS A 155 10.97 1.53 13.74
C LYS A 155 10.80 0.44 14.80
N LYS A 156 11.89 -0.22 15.16
CA LYS A 156 11.98 -0.99 16.39
C LYS A 156 12.20 -0.03 17.55
#